data_c8794dcf8bb2237ac4f2f73c4f5a45d2
#
_entry.id   c8794dcf8bb2237ac4f2f73c4f5a45d2
#
_cell.length_a   1.000
_cell.length_b   1.000
_cell.length_c   1.000
_cell.angle_alpha   90.00
_cell.angle_beta   90.00
_cell.angle_gamma   90.00
#
_symmetry.space_group_name_H-M   'P 1'
#
loop_
_entity.id
_entity.type
_entity.pdbx_description
1 polymer ?
#
loop_
_entity_poly.entity_id
_entity_poly.type
_entity_poly.pdbx_seq_one_letter_code
_entity_poly.pdbx_strand_id
1 'polypeptide(L)'
;MLYWIGDQHARWTMWFLILTKEVAHLMNIHPVQSRQDRRAFLELPYRLYRDDPVWVPPLRDEQRKQFEPRHNPFLEHCRWQLLLLKDGGVPVGRIAAFVDDLAVDFWKEPIGLFGYYECTQDRTASNLLLEAARDWLKAEGCTFMRGPWSFVSQEWGMVLEGFTPSPVIMAPYNPPYYNDFLSGFGLRKVKDLLCWYVSSAEGYDIPKRILDLTDAVAARYGVRVRPIDMRRYDQEVETLIELSNLSIIDNWGFSPVTEAEVRAMARDMKPVIQPKGVLFAEDRDGRPIGFAIALPDVNSLLKGLDGRLFPLGFLRLLRGLPRLQRYRLFALGVIPEYHGKAVDSLIYRALYESLYTSQTWVEINYVLEDNWPMINAIKKLGAVPLRRYRIYEMGIA
;
A
#
# COMPACT_ATOMS: atom_id res chain seq x y z
N MET A 1 24.39 -21.94 -65.12
CA MET A 1 23.25 -21.21 -64.58
C MET A 1 23.02 -21.63 -63.13
N LEU A 2 23.95 -21.31 -62.24
CA LEU A 2 23.92 -21.66 -60.80
C LEU A 2 24.91 -20.74 -60.07
N TYR A 3 24.59 -19.48 -59.94
CA TYR A 3 25.23 -18.52 -59.03
C TYR A 3 24.27 -17.34 -58.85
N TRP A 4 23.35 -17.42 -57.88
CA TRP A 4 22.66 -16.23 -57.37
C TRP A 4 21.54 -16.54 -56.36
N ILE A 5 21.83 -17.34 -55.33
CA ILE A 5 20.86 -17.53 -54.21
C ILE A 5 21.52 -17.34 -52.81
N GLY A 6 22.86 -17.10 -52.73
CA GLY A 6 23.56 -17.03 -51.45
C GLY A 6 23.52 -15.69 -50.70
N ASP A 7 23.08 -14.59 -51.33
CA ASP A 7 23.33 -13.25 -50.79
C ASP A 7 22.09 -12.57 -50.15
N GLN A 8 20.90 -13.09 -50.37
CA GLN A 8 19.69 -12.50 -49.80
C GLN A 8 19.45 -12.89 -48.34
N HIS A 9 19.73 -14.11 -47.93
CA HIS A 9 19.57 -14.55 -46.52
C HIS A 9 20.55 -13.86 -45.56
N ALA A 10 21.78 -13.62 -45.98
CA ALA A 10 22.79 -12.91 -45.19
C ALA A 10 22.41 -11.42 -45.00
N ARG A 11 21.82 -10.78 -46.01
CA ARG A 11 21.35 -9.39 -45.95
C ARG A 11 20.13 -9.24 -45.05
N TRP A 12 19.17 -10.18 -45.04
CA TRP A 12 18.01 -10.15 -44.17
C TRP A 12 18.38 -10.39 -42.71
N THR A 13 19.31 -11.30 -42.41
CA THR A 13 19.82 -11.56 -41.06
C THR A 13 20.60 -10.36 -40.54
N MET A 14 21.39 -9.69 -41.37
CA MET A 14 22.13 -8.50 -40.98
C MET A 14 21.19 -7.28 -40.80
N TRP A 15 20.14 -7.13 -41.60
CA TRP A 15 19.12 -6.11 -41.40
C TRP A 15 18.29 -6.37 -40.14
N PHE A 16 17.94 -7.61 -39.84
CA PHE A 16 17.27 -7.99 -38.57
C PHE A 16 18.15 -7.74 -37.35
N LEU A 17 19.45 -8.02 -37.44
CA LEU A 17 20.42 -7.73 -36.37
C LEU A 17 20.71 -6.25 -36.21
N ILE A 18 20.66 -5.47 -37.28
CA ILE A 18 20.79 -4.00 -37.22
C ILE A 18 19.52 -3.38 -36.64
N LEU A 19 18.33 -3.80 -37.08
CA LEU A 19 17.05 -3.33 -36.51
C LEU A 19 16.90 -3.71 -35.03
N THR A 20 17.32 -4.90 -34.61
CA THR A 20 17.29 -5.29 -33.21
C THR A 20 18.33 -4.54 -32.37
N LYS A 21 19.48 -4.18 -32.93
CA LYS A 21 20.46 -3.31 -32.26
C LYS A 21 20.03 -1.84 -32.20
N GLU A 22 19.37 -1.31 -33.24
CA GLU A 22 18.86 0.07 -33.23
C GLU A 22 17.67 0.23 -32.28
N VAL A 23 16.79 -0.76 -32.16
CA VAL A 23 15.69 -0.73 -31.18
C VAL A 23 16.20 -0.81 -29.74
N ALA A 24 17.28 -1.57 -29.49
CA ALA A 24 17.90 -1.63 -28.16
C ALA A 24 18.65 -0.34 -27.77
N HIS A 25 18.91 0.58 -28.69
CA HIS A 25 19.61 1.84 -28.43
C HIS A 25 18.70 3.03 -28.10
N LEU A 26 17.39 2.90 -28.21
CA LEU A 26 16.44 3.99 -27.95
C LEU A 26 16.01 4.11 -26.48
N MET A 27 16.04 2.99 -25.73
CA MET A 27 15.67 3.01 -24.31
C MET A 27 16.84 3.45 -23.43
N ASN A 28 16.65 4.52 -22.69
CA ASN A 28 17.65 5.08 -21.78
C ASN A 28 17.05 5.24 -20.38
N ILE A 29 17.71 4.61 -19.40
CA ILE A 29 17.37 4.76 -17.99
C ILE A 29 18.37 5.73 -17.35
N HIS A 30 17.86 6.66 -16.54
CA HIS A 30 18.69 7.64 -15.85
C HIS A 30 18.09 8.06 -14.51
N PRO A 31 18.93 8.51 -13.58
CA PRO A 31 18.49 9.11 -12.32
C PRO A 31 17.64 10.36 -12.56
N VAL A 32 16.58 10.51 -11.77
CA VAL A 32 15.73 11.71 -11.79
C VAL A 32 16.44 12.86 -11.07
N GLN A 33 17.03 13.78 -11.81
CA GLN A 33 17.79 14.93 -11.27
C GLN A 33 17.14 16.27 -11.60
N SER A 34 16.58 16.39 -12.81
CA SER A 34 15.96 17.64 -13.26
C SER A 34 14.51 17.80 -12.80
N ARG A 35 14.02 19.05 -12.78
CA ARG A 35 12.59 19.33 -12.56
C ARG A 35 11.71 18.68 -13.62
N GLN A 36 12.20 18.58 -14.86
CA GLN A 36 11.49 17.96 -15.97
C GLN A 36 11.37 16.45 -15.76
N ASP A 37 12.45 15.76 -15.34
CA ASP A 37 12.42 14.33 -15.07
C ASP A 37 11.55 14.02 -13.86
N ARG A 38 11.61 14.84 -12.80
CA ARG A 38 10.72 14.70 -11.65
C ARG A 38 9.25 14.82 -12.06
N ARG A 39 8.91 15.78 -12.88
CA ARG A 39 7.54 15.90 -13.41
C ARG A 39 7.16 14.68 -14.25
N ALA A 40 8.04 14.21 -15.12
CA ALA A 40 7.80 13.04 -15.94
C ALA A 40 7.60 11.77 -15.09
N PHE A 41 8.40 11.59 -14.04
CA PHE A 41 8.28 10.51 -13.08
C PHE A 41 6.91 10.53 -12.37
N LEU A 42 6.46 11.69 -11.90
CA LEU A 42 5.17 11.84 -11.21
C LEU A 42 3.97 11.67 -12.14
N GLU A 43 4.07 12.15 -13.39
CA GLU A 43 2.96 12.11 -14.36
C GLU A 43 2.78 10.74 -15.04
N LEU A 44 3.78 9.85 -14.96
CA LEU A 44 3.75 8.58 -15.69
C LEU A 44 2.51 7.71 -15.36
N PRO A 45 2.11 7.47 -14.09
CA PRO A 45 0.93 6.66 -13.79
C PRO A 45 -0.36 7.23 -14.39
N TYR A 46 -0.53 8.57 -14.35
CA TYR A 46 -1.72 9.23 -14.91
C TYR A 46 -1.84 9.04 -16.42
N ARG A 47 -0.73 8.78 -17.09
CA ARG A 47 -0.71 8.47 -18.51
C ARG A 47 -0.94 6.98 -18.77
N LEU A 48 -0.29 6.10 -17.99
CA LEU A 48 -0.40 4.65 -18.15
C LEU A 48 -1.81 4.15 -17.84
N TYR A 49 -2.45 4.70 -16.81
CA TYR A 49 -3.76 4.26 -16.34
C TYR A 49 -4.93 5.14 -16.77
N ARG A 50 -4.72 6.02 -17.78
CA ARG A 50 -5.74 6.97 -18.21
C ARG A 50 -7.09 6.32 -18.51
N ASP A 51 -7.06 5.18 -19.18
CA ASP A 51 -8.24 4.47 -19.66
C ASP A 51 -8.62 3.27 -18.77
N ASP A 52 -7.95 3.11 -17.63
CA ASP A 52 -8.25 2.05 -16.67
C ASP A 52 -9.41 2.46 -15.75
N PRO A 53 -10.58 1.77 -15.86
CA PRO A 53 -11.76 2.14 -15.08
C PRO A 53 -11.63 1.78 -13.58
N VAL A 54 -10.65 0.96 -13.22
CA VAL A 54 -10.43 0.51 -11.83
C VAL A 54 -9.50 1.45 -11.10
N TRP A 55 -8.52 2.00 -11.79
CA TRP A 55 -7.54 2.88 -11.18
C TRP A 55 -8.15 4.16 -10.61
N VAL A 56 -7.69 4.58 -9.45
CA VAL A 56 -8.05 5.85 -8.81
C VAL A 56 -6.82 6.74 -8.80
N PRO A 57 -6.83 7.86 -9.54
CA PRO A 57 -5.72 8.79 -9.56
C PRO A 57 -5.45 9.36 -8.14
N PRO A 58 -4.25 9.20 -7.56
CA PRO A 58 -3.91 9.86 -6.31
C PRO A 58 -3.91 11.39 -6.49
N LEU A 59 -4.06 12.13 -5.40
CA LEU A 59 -3.92 13.58 -5.46
C LEU A 59 -2.48 13.94 -5.85
N ARG A 60 -2.33 14.74 -6.91
CA ARG A 60 -1.02 15.11 -7.48
C ARG A 60 -0.11 15.82 -6.49
N ASP A 61 -0.69 16.67 -5.65
CA ASP A 61 0.08 17.37 -4.61
C ASP A 61 0.52 16.43 -3.50
N GLU A 62 -0.32 15.48 -3.07
CA GLU A 62 0.05 14.48 -2.07
C GLU A 62 1.11 13.51 -2.62
N GLN A 63 0.96 13.07 -3.87
CA GLN A 63 1.99 12.26 -4.52
C GLN A 63 3.34 12.99 -4.60
N ARG A 64 3.34 14.29 -4.92
CA ARG A 64 4.57 15.08 -4.96
C ARG A 64 5.25 15.18 -3.59
N LYS A 65 4.47 15.39 -2.53
CA LYS A 65 4.97 15.52 -1.14
C LYS A 65 5.69 14.25 -0.67
N GLN A 66 5.27 13.06 -1.12
CA GLN A 66 5.92 11.80 -0.76
C GLN A 66 7.41 11.76 -1.14
N PHE A 67 7.83 12.51 -2.18
CA PHE A 67 9.20 12.57 -2.67
C PHE A 67 9.95 13.84 -2.21
N GLU A 68 9.44 14.57 -1.25
CA GLU A 68 10.05 15.81 -0.73
C GLU A 68 10.39 15.64 0.75
N PRO A 69 11.70 15.60 1.16
CA PRO A 69 12.09 15.38 2.56
C PRO A 69 11.43 16.33 3.56
N ARG A 70 11.22 17.59 3.17
CA ARG A 70 10.52 18.59 4.01
C ARG A 70 9.07 18.22 4.35
N HIS A 71 8.43 17.31 3.59
CA HIS A 71 7.05 16.89 3.77
C HIS A 71 6.93 15.43 4.18
N ASN A 72 7.92 14.60 3.88
CA ASN A 72 7.95 13.19 4.20
C ASN A 72 9.17 12.86 5.07
N PRO A 73 9.02 12.79 6.40
CA PRO A 73 10.11 12.51 7.33
C PRO A 73 10.75 11.13 7.12
N PHE A 74 10.03 10.15 6.54
CA PHE A 74 10.59 8.85 6.18
C PHE A 74 11.87 8.96 5.35
N LEU A 75 11.98 9.98 4.51
CA LEU A 75 13.16 10.20 3.67
C LEU A 75 14.40 10.67 4.43
N GLU A 76 14.27 11.06 5.70
CA GLU A 76 15.40 11.52 6.52
C GLU A 76 16.33 10.37 6.94
N HIS A 77 15.79 9.13 7.06
CA HIS A 77 16.55 7.94 7.38
C HIS A 77 16.69 6.97 6.20
N CYS A 78 16.41 7.46 4.98
CA CYS A 78 16.51 6.65 3.77
C CYS A 78 17.57 7.19 2.81
N ARG A 79 18.36 6.28 2.25
CA ARG A 79 19.11 6.52 1.01
C ARG A 79 18.24 6.07 -0.14
N TRP A 80 18.05 6.88 -1.16
CA TRP A 80 17.11 6.58 -2.23
C TRP A 80 17.50 7.16 -3.58
N GLN A 81 17.07 6.49 -4.65
CA GLN A 81 17.25 6.89 -6.03
C GLN A 81 15.94 6.70 -6.80
N LEU A 82 15.49 7.75 -7.48
CA LEU A 82 14.42 7.66 -8.47
C LEU A 82 15.03 7.43 -9.85
N LEU A 83 14.50 6.46 -10.59
CA LEU A 83 14.96 6.07 -11.91
C LEU A 83 13.81 6.22 -12.91
N LEU A 84 14.11 6.84 -14.05
CA LEU A 84 13.16 7.07 -15.14
C LEU A 84 13.69 6.45 -16.44
N LEU A 85 12.89 5.58 -17.04
CA LEU A 85 13.17 4.97 -18.34
C LEU A 85 12.44 5.75 -19.44
N LYS A 86 13.16 6.15 -20.48
CA LYS A 86 12.63 6.79 -21.67
C LYS A 86 12.92 5.97 -22.90
N ASP A 87 11.97 5.91 -23.81
CA ASP A 87 12.13 5.38 -25.17
C ASP A 87 11.95 6.52 -26.18
N GLY A 88 12.97 6.80 -26.98
CA GLY A 88 12.96 7.95 -27.89
C GLY A 88 12.63 9.28 -27.19
N GLY A 89 13.02 9.44 -25.93
CA GLY A 89 12.73 10.62 -25.11
C GLY A 89 11.36 10.59 -24.39
N VAL A 90 10.49 9.62 -24.71
CA VAL A 90 9.18 9.45 -24.07
C VAL A 90 9.32 8.59 -22.83
N PRO A 91 8.86 9.03 -21.62
CA PRO A 91 8.88 8.20 -20.43
C PRO A 91 8.02 6.95 -20.61
N VAL A 92 8.58 5.74 -20.43
CA VAL A 92 7.89 4.45 -20.55
C VAL A 92 7.91 3.61 -19.29
N GLY A 93 8.75 4.00 -18.32
CA GLY A 93 8.80 3.31 -17.04
C GLY A 93 9.46 4.16 -15.95
N ARG A 94 9.18 3.82 -14.69
CA ARG A 94 9.77 4.42 -13.50
C ARG A 94 9.92 3.39 -12.40
N ILE A 95 10.88 3.60 -11.51
CA ILE A 95 11.07 2.82 -10.29
C ILE A 95 11.80 3.68 -9.26
N ALA A 96 11.53 3.48 -7.98
CA ALA A 96 12.35 3.95 -6.89
C ALA A 96 13.11 2.78 -6.27
N ALA A 97 14.39 2.96 -6.00
CA ALA A 97 15.21 2.05 -5.20
C ALA A 97 15.64 2.80 -3.94
N PHE A 98 15.60 2.16 -2.77
CA PHE A 98 15.92 2.82 -1.52
C PHE A 98 16.35 1.84 -0.42
N VAL A 99 17.08 2.34 0.55
CA VAL A 99 17.50 1.65 1.75
C VAL A 99 16.95 2.42 2.94
N ASP A 100 16.10 1.79 3.72
CA ASP A 100 15.62 2.32 4.98
C ASP A 100 16.57 1.86 6.09
N ASP A 101 17.40 2.76 6.58
CA ASP A 101 18.44 2.45 7.57
C ASP A 101 17.83 1.97 8.90
N LEU A 102 16.65 2.48 9.30
CA LEU A 102 15.94 2.00 10.50
C LEU A 102 15.43 0.56 10.33
N ALA A 103 14.91 0.22 9.15
CA ALA A 103 14.47 -1.14 8.84
C ALA A 103 15.66 -2.11 8.79
N VAL A 104 16.76 -1.74 8.14
CA VAL A 104 18.00 -2.55 8.10
C VAL A 104 18.52 -2.81 9.51
N ASP A 105 18.55 -1.78 10.35
CA ASP A 105 18.99 -1.91 11.75
C ASP A 105 18.06 -2.80 12.58
N PHE A 106 16.77 -2.72 12.35
CA PHE A 106 15.78 -3.53 13.05
C PHE A 106 15.78 -4.99 12.57
N TRP A 107 15.76 -5.22 11.26
CA TRP A 107 15.75 -6.57 10.68
C TRP A 107 17.09 -7.29 10.80
N LYS A 108 18.19 -6.54 11.01
CA LYS A 108 19.56 -7.06 10.99
C LYS A 108 19.95 -7.74 9.68
N GLU A 109 19.35 -7.29 8.59
CA GLU A 109 19.55 -7.79 7.24
C GLU A 109 19.75 -6.63 6.28
N PRO A 110 20.78 -6.65 5.39
CA PRO A 110 21.04 -5.58 4.42
C PRO A 110 20.07 -5.69 3.23
N ILE A 111 18.80 -5.42 3.48
CA ILE A 111 17.73 -5.46 2.49
C ILE A 111 17.53 -4.09 1.89
N GLY A 112 17.67 -4.02 0.56
CA GLY A 112 17.25 -2.89 -0.24
C GLY A 112 15.80 -3.02 -0.69
N LEU A 113 15.10 -1.91 -0.77
CA LEU A 113 13.69 -1.87 -1.14
C LEU A 113 13.51 -1.25 -2.53
N PHE A 114 12.49 -1.69 -3.26
CA PHE A 114 12.05 -1.04 -4.48
C PHE A 114 10.55 -0.75 -4.43
N GLY A 115 10.13 0.31 -5.12
CA GLY A 115 8.73 0.67 -5.22
C GLY A 115 8.45 1.69 -6.30
N TYR A 116 7.21 2.22 -6.32
CA TYR A 116 6.77 3.15 -7.37
C TYR A 116 7.06 2.62 -8.78
N TYR A 117 7.09 1.29 -8.90
CA TYR A 117 7.35 0.59 -10.15
C TYR A 117 6.15 0.74 -11.08
N GLU A 118 6.40 1.39 -12.21
CA GLU A 118 5.42 1.56 -13.27
C GLU A 118 6.10 1.34 -14.62
N CYS A 119 5.46 0.59 -15.50
CA CYS A 119 6.03 0.24 -16.79
C CYS A 119 4.95 0.02 -17.84
N THR A 120 5.21 0.42 -19.07
CA THR A 120 4.43 -0.05 -20.22
C THR A 120 4.48 -1.58 -20.31
N GLN A 121 3.54 -2.19 -21.01
CA GLN A 121 3.50 -3.65 -21.19
C GLN A 121 4.63 -4.15 -22.12
N ASP A 122 5.85 -3.86 -21.71
CA ASP A 122 7.10 -4.23 -22.38
C ASP A 122 8.06 -4.86 -21.37
N ARG A 123 8.37 -6.15 -21.57
CA ARG A 123 9.27 -6.90 -20.71
C ARG A 123 10.71 -6.36 -20.73
N THR A 124 11.17 -5.84 -21.88
CA THR A 124 12.51 -5.25 -21.99
C THR A 124 12.61 -4.00 -21.14
N ALA A 125 11.61 -3.13 -21.22
CA ALA A 125 11.52 -1.93 -20.39
C ALA A 125 11.46 -2.28 -18.90
N SER A 126 10.69 -3.30 -18.53
CA SER A 126 10.63 -3.80 -17.15
C SER A 126 11.97 -4.30 -16.65
N ASN A 127 12.67 -5.13 -17.43
CA ASN A 127 13.97 -5.67 -17.05
C ASN A 127 15.00 -4.56 -16.83
N LEU A 128 15.07 -3.57 -17.71
CA LEU A 128 15.99 -2.42 -17.57
C LEU A 128 15.73 -1.65 -16.25
N LEU A 129 14.47 -1.45 -15.88
CA LEU A 129 14.12 -0.80 -14.61
C LEU A 129 14.58 -1.60 -13.39
N LEU A 130 14.28 -2.91 -13.40
CA LEU A 130 14.61 -3.81 -12.29
C LEU A 130 16.13 -4.02 -12.17
N GLU A 131 16.85 -4.11 -13.29
CA GLU A 131 18.31 -4.17 -13.34
C GLU A 131 18.94 -2.91 -12.73
N ALA A 132 18.49 -1.74 -13.14
CA ALA A 132 19.02 -0.49 -12.62
C ALA A 132 18.74 -0.30 -11.12
N ALA A 133 17.56 -0.71 -10.64
CA ALA A 133 17.24 -0.69 -9.22
C ALA A 133 18.12 -1.69 -8.44
N ARG A 134 18.26 -2.91 -8.95
CA ARG A 134 19.15 -3.94 -8.37
C ARG A 134 20.59 -3.45 -8.27
N ASP A 135 21.12 -2.90 -9.35
CA ASP A 135 22.51 -2.49 -9.43
C ASP A 135 22.80 -1.30 -8.50
N TRP A 136 21.86 -0.38 -8.36
CA TRP A 136 21.95 0.69 -7.38
C TRP A 136 21.94 0.13 -5.94
N LEU A 137 20.99 -0.76 -5.60
CA LEU A 137 20.91 -1.38 -4.28
C LEU A 137 22.15 -2.20 -3.94
N LYS A 138 22.72 -2.88 -4.93
CA LYS A 138 23.99 -3.61 -4.76
C LYS A 138 25.15 -2.65 -4.46
N ALA A 139 25.20 -1.49 -5.12
CA ALA A 139 26.19 -0.45 -4.85
C ALA A 139 26.03 0.17 -3.44
N GLU A 140 24.80 0.19 -2.90
CA GLU A 140 24.51 0.60 -1.52
C GLU A 140 24.81 -0.49 -0.47
N GLY A 141 25.32 -1.66 -0.88
CA GLY A 141 25.72 -2.74 0.01
C GLY A 141 24.60 -3.71 0.39
N CYS A 142 23.47 -3.67 -0.31
CA CYS A 142 22.37 -4.60 -0.07
C CYS A 142 22.66 -5.98 -0.67
N THR A 143 22.20 -7.03 0.00
CA THR A 143 22.29 -8.43 -0.46
C THR A 143 20.97 -8.98 -0.96
N PHE A 144 19.88 -8.30 -0.66
CA PHE A 144 18.53 -8.60 -1.14
C PHE A 144 17.86 -7.36 -1.71
N MET A 145 17.01 -7.56 -2.73
CA MET A 145 16.08 -6.57 -3.26
C MET A 145 14.66 -7.05 -2.98
N ARG A 146 13.88 -6.26 -2.20
CA ARG A 146 12.52 -6.59 -1.76
C ARG A 146 11.54 -5.48 -2.17
N GLY A 147 10.32 -5.85 -2.54
CA GLY A 147 9.25 -4.90 -2.85
C GLY A 147 8.05 -5.51 -3.58
N PRO A 148 7.14 -4.69 -4.12
CA PRO A 148 7.15 -3.24 -4.02
C PRO A 148 6.81 -2.71 -2.63
N TRP A 149 7.42 -1.57 -2.30
CA TRP A 149 7.27 -0.84 -1.04
C TRP A 149 7.19 0.65 -1.32
N SER A 150 6.55 1.44 -0.46
CA SER A 150 6.47 2.89 -0.66
C SER A 150 7.21 3.68 0.43
N PHE A 151 7.45 4.97 0.20
CA PHE A 151 7.98 5.90 1.20
C PHE A 151 6.94 6.26 2.29
N VAL A 152 5.79 5.64 2.24
CA VAL A 152 4.79 5.65 3.29
C VAL A 152 4.54 4.20 3.68
N SER A 153 4.62 3.90 4.95
CA SER A 153 4.63 2.54 5.49
C SER A 153 3.31 1.76 5.34
N GLN A 154 2.36 2.24 4.51
CA GLN A 154 1.03 1.68 4.41
C GLN A 154 0.68 1.10 3.03
N GLU A 155 1.52 1.32 2.02
CA GLU A 155 1.29 0.83 0.66
C GLU A 155 2.34 -0.22 0.30
N TRP A 156 2.01 -1.49 0.53
CA TRP A 156 2.92 -2.61 0.30
C TRP A 156 2.37 -3.58 -0.71
N GLY A 157 3.27 -4.20 -1.44
CA GLY A 157 2.97 -5.31 -2.30
C GLY A 157 2.27 -4.92 -3.59
N MET A 158 2.06 -5.90 -4.40
CA MET A 158 1.46 -5.83 -5.72
C MET A 158 0.21 -6.71 -5.76
N VAL A 159 -0.89 -6.19 -6.28
CA VAL A 159 -2.13 -6.97 -6.46
C VAL A 159 -1.81 -8.20 -7.30
N LEU A 160 -2.08 -9.38 -6.75
CA LEU A 160 -1.95 -10.68 -7.43
C LEU A 160 -3.30 -11.24 -7.85
N GLU A 161 -4.32 -11.08 -7.00
CA GLU A 161 -5.69 -11.55 -7.20
C GLU A 161 -6.68 -10.47 -6.73
N GLY A 162 -7.87 -10.41 -7.32
CA GLY A 162 -8.89 -9.45 -6.91
C GLY A 162 -8.63 -8.04 -7.42
N PHE A 163 -8.31 -7.88 -8.71
CA PHE A 163 -8.05 -6.58 -9.33
C PHE A 163 -9.25 -5.63 -9.31
N THR A 164 -10.45 -6.17 -9.14
CA THR A 164 -11.70 -5.41 -8.95
C THR A 164 -12.30 -5.71 -7.58
N PRO A 165 -13.07 -4.76 -7.00
CA PRO A 165 -13.34 -3.36 -7.38
C PRO A 165 -12.12 -2.44 -7.26
N SER A 166 -12.30 -1.14 -7.52
CA SER A 166 -11.24 -0.11 -7.30
C SER A 166 -10.67 -0.22 -5.88
N PRO A 167 -9.34 -0.01 -5.70
CA PRO A 167 -8.71 -0.08 -4.39
C PRO A 167 -9.29 0.99 -3.44
N VAL A 168 -9.31 0.66 -2.15
CA VAL A 168 -9.62 1.62 -1.09
C VAL A 168 -8.46 2.58 -0.87
N ILE A 169 -8.72 3.63 -0.08
CA ILE A 169 -7.69 4.60 0.32
C ILE A 169 -6.40 3.90 0.80
N MET A 170 -5.24 4.38 0.36
CA MET A 170 -3.90 3.88 0.72
C MET A 170 -3.69 2.39 0.41
N ALA A 171 -4.40 1.84 -0.57
CA ALA A 171 -4.16 0.50 -1.07
C ALA A 171 -3.57 0.57 -2.49
N PRO A 172 -2.48 -0.15 -2.79
CA PRO A 172 -1.83 -0.09 -4.09
C PRO A 172 -2.71 -0.71 -5.19
N TYR A 173 -2.43 -0.31 -6.42
CA TYR A 173 -2.98 -0.85 -7.65
C TYR A 173 -1.88 -1.08 -8.67
N ASN A 174 -2.05 -2.09 -9.50
CA ASN A 174 -1.17 -2.40 -10.62
C ASN A 174 -1.91 -3.25 -11.67
N PRO A 175 -1.47 -3.23 -12.93
CA PRO A 175 -1.93 -4.16 -13.94
C PRO A 175 -1.47 -5.60 -13.63
N PRO A 176 -2.24 -6.62 -14.05
CA PRO A 176 -1.89 -8.03 -13.80
C PRO A 176 -0.51 -8.44 -14.32
N TYR A 177 -0.09 -7.93 -15.48
CA TYR A 177 1.16 -8.31 -16.14
C TYR A 177 2.42 -7.91 -15.37
N TYR A 178 2.34 -7.01 -14.36
CA TYR A 178 3.49 -6.69 -13.51
C TYR A 178 3.98 -7.91 -12.72
N ASN A 179 3.07 -8.77 -12.25
CA ASN A 179 3.45 -9.99 -11.54
C ASN A 179 4.30 -10.93 -12.43
N ASP A 180 3.94 -11.03 -13.71
CA ASP A 180 4.69 -11.84 -14.69
C ASP A 180 6.07 -11.23 -14.98
N PHE A 181 6.17 -9.90 -14.99
CA PHE A 181 7.44 -9.21 -15.20
C PHE A 181 8.37 -9.42 -14.01
N LEU A 182 7.90 -9.19 -12.80
CA LEU A 182 8.71 -9.41 -11.58
C LEU A 182 9.16 -10.86 -11.44
N SER A 183 8.24 -11.80 -11.62
CA SER A 183 8.55 -13.24 -11.55
C SER A 183 9.50 -13.67 -12.67
N GLY A 184 9.32 -13.16 -13.89
CA GLY A 184 10.17 -13.42 -15.03
C GLY A 184 11.57 -12.83 -14.90
N PHE A 185 11.75 -11.75 -14.15
CA PHE A 185 13.05 -11.18 -13.80
C PHE A 185 13.81 -12.02 -12.76
N GLY A 186 13.13 -12.88 -12.02
CA GLY A 186 13.73 -13.74 -11.00
C GLY A 186 13.31 -13.44 -9.58
N LEU A 187 12.48 -12.42 -9.36
CA LEU A 187 11.90 -12.14 -8.06
C LEU A 187 10.95 -13.28 -7.63
N ARG A 188 10.98 -13.64 -6.38
CA ARG A 188 10.15 -14.71 -5.79
C ARG A 188 9.29 -14.16 -4.67
N LYS A 189 8.17 -14.83 -4.41
CA LYS A 189 7.32 -14.52 -3.27
C LYS A 189 8.12 -14.56 -1.98
N VAL A 190 8.00 -13.52 -1.15
CA VAL A 190 8.45 -13.54 0.25
C VAL A 190 7.25 -13.50 1.19
N LYS A 191 6.21 -12.74 0.90
CA LYS A 191 5.01 -12.65 1.74
C LYS A 191 3.76 -12.32 0.92
N ASP A 192 2.63 -12.96 1.24
CA ASP A 192 1.32 -12.56 0.76
C ASP A 192 0.56 -11.80 1.87
N LEU A 193 -0.18 -10.77 1.44
CA LEU A 193 -1.06 -9.96 2.27
C LEU A 193 -2.49 -10.20 1.79
N LEU A 194 -3.35 -10.60 2.71
CA LEU A 194 -4.72 -11.01 2.41
C LEU A 194 -5.70 -9.89 2.76
N CYS A 195 -6.75 -9.78 1.95
CA CYS A 195 -7.86 -8.86 2.19
C CYS A 195 -9.18 -9.59 2.16
N TRP A 196 -10.07 -9.16 3.04
CA TRP A 196 -11.48 -9.59 3.08
C TRP A 196 -12.38 -8.37 3.07
N TYR A 197 -13.67 -8.60 2.89
CA TYR A 197 -14.67 -7.56 3.04
C TYR A 197 -15.94 -8.07 3.67
N VAL A 198 -16.70 -7.15 4.19
CA VAL A 198 -18.09 -7.34 4.59
C VAL A 198 -18.97 -6.27 3.94
N SER A 199 -20.19 -6.63 3.54
CA SER A 199 -21.12 -5.72 2.87
C SER A 199 -22.54 -5.93 3.36
N SER A 200 -23.13 -4.93 4.00
CA SER A 200 -24.51 -4.98 4.44
C SER A 200 -25.50 -4.99 3.25
N ALA A 201 -25.13 -4.35 2.14
CA ALA A 201 -25.91 -4.41 0.90
C ALA A 201 -25.98 -5.83 0.31
N GLU A 202 -25.01 -6.68 0.63
CA GLU A 202 -24.95 -8.10 0.26
C GLU A 202 -25.48 -9.02 1.37
N GLY A 203 -26.19 -8.45 2.36
CA GLY A 203 -26.83 -9.22 3.43
C GLY A 203 -25.94 -9.53 4.63
N TYR A 204 -24.76 -8.88 4.75
CA TYR A 204 -23.92 -9.08 5.93
C TYR A 204 -24.60 -8.52 7.18
N ASP A 205 -24.60 -9.34 8.21
CA ASP A 205 -24.91 -8.96 9.59
C ASP A 205 -23.91 -9.62 10.54
N ILE A 206 -23.64 -8.97 11.67
CA ILE A 206 -22.68 -9.54 12.63
C ILE A 206 -23.25 -10.83 13.23
N PRO A 207 -22.50 -11.94 13.23
CA PRO A 207 -23.03 -13.20 13.76
C PRO A 207 -23.44 -13.10 15.24
N LYS A 208 -24.64 -13.60 15.59
CA LYS A 208 -25.16 -13.58 16.96
C LYS A 208 -24.17 -14.13 17.99
N ARG A 209 -23.43 -15.18 17.66
CA ARG A 209 -22.38 -15.76 18.52
C ARG A 209 -21.29 -14.73 18.92
N ILE A 210 -21.03 -13.73 18.06
CA ILE A 210 -20.06 -12.66 18.36
C ILE A 210 -20.68 -11.70 19.37
N LEU A 211 -21.96 -11.35 19.21
CA LEU A 211 -22.69 -10.50 20.16
C LEU A 211 -22.75 -11.15 21.55
N ASP A 212 -23.12 -12.44 21.62
CA ASP A 212 -23.18 -13.20 22.87
C ASP A 212 -21.79 -13.29 23.56
N LEU A 213 -20.72 -13.48 22.76
CA LEU A 213 -19.33 -13.49 23.26
C LEU A 213 -18.93 -12.13 23.84
N THR A 214 -19.25 -11.04 23.17
CA THR A 214 -18.86 -9.70 23.57
C THR A 214 -19.48 -9.28 24.90
N ASP A 215 -20.74 -9.64 25.15
CA ASP A 215 -21.39 -9.36 26.44
C ASP A 215 -20.67 -10.06 27.60
N ALA A 216 -20.30 -11.33 27.39
CA ALA A 216 -19.54 -12.10 28.38
C ALA A 216 -18.12 -11.53 28.63
N VAL A 217 -17.43 -11.13 27.56
CA VAL A 217 -16.07 -10.52 27.64
C VAL A 217 -16.12 -9.18 28.36
N ALA A 218 -17.07 -8.30 28.01
CA ALA A 218 -17.27 -7.01 28.66
C ALA A 218 -17.53 -7.17 30.16
N ALA A 219 -18.42 -8.07 30.54
CA ALA A 219 -18.74 -8.34 31.95
C ALA A 219 -17.54 -8.91 32.74
N ARG A 220 -16.81 -9.85 32.11
CA ARG A 220 -15.67 -10.52 32.77
C ARG A 220 -14.49 -9.60 33.00
N TYR A 221 -14.09 -8.83 31.98
CA TYR A 221 -12.86 -8.03 32.02
C TYR A 221 -13.11 -6.54 32.29
N GLY A 222 -14.38 -6.10 32.28
CA GLY A 222 -14.75 -4.70 32.46
C GLY A 222 -14.30 -3.78 31.33
N VAL A 223 -14.05 -4.36 30.15
CA VAL A 223 -13.57 -3.61 29.00
C VAL A 223 -14.71 -2.78 28.39
N ARG A 224 -14.41 -1.54 28.05
CA ARG A 224 -15.29 -0.61 27.34
C ARG A 224 -14.64 -0.16 26.04
N VAL A 225 -15.45 0.11 25.02
CA VAL A 225 -14.97 0.67 23.75
C VAL A 225 -15.55 2.08 23.59
N ARG A 226 -14.68 3.03 23.26
CA ARG A 226 -15.07 4.42 22.97
C ARG A 226 -14.49 4.92 21.66
N PRO A 227 -15.13 5.90 20.99
CA PRO A 227 -14.54 6.61 19.88
C PRO A 227 -13.41 7.54 20.33
N ILE A 228 -12.56 7.95 19.35
CA ILE A 228 -11.55 9.00 19.53
C ILE A 228 -12.19 10.34 19.94
N ASP A 229 -11.57 11.04 20.88
CA ASP A 229 -11.96 12.42 21.24
C ASP A 229 -11.18 13.44 20.39
N MET A 230 -11.81 13.98 19.37
CA MET A 230 -11.20 14.96 18.46
C MET A 230 -10.75 16.26 19.14
N ARG A 231 -11.24 16.55 20.35
CA ARG A 231 -10.80 17.72 21.14
C ARG A 231 -9.43 17.49 21.75
N ARG A 232 -9.04 16.24 21.95
CA ARG A 232 -7.75 15.81 22.49
C ARG A 232 -6.93 15.04 21.44
N TYR A 233 -7.12 15.39 20.16
CA TYR A 233 -6.61 14.63 19.02
C TYR A 233 -5.12 14.26 19.15
N ASP A 234 -4.28 15.20 19.54
CA ASP A 234 -2.83 14.98 19.62
C ASP A 234 -2.48 13.95 20.73
N GLN A 235 -3.17 13.99 21.87
CA GLN A 235 -3.03 12.99 22.95
C GLN A 235 -3.53 11.60 22.52
N GLU A 236 -4.66 11.55 21.81
CA GLU A 236 -5.21 10.30 21.26
C GLU A 236 -4.27 9.68 20.22
N VAL A 237 -3.59 10.50 19.42
CA VAL A 237 -2.55 10.04 18.48
C VAL A 237 -1.37 9.43 19.23
N GLU A 238 -0.89 10.05 20.31
CA GLU A 238 0.17 9.46 21.16
C GLU A 238 -0.24 8.10 21.71
N THR A 239 -1.46 7.98 22.20
CA THR A 239 -2.02 6.69 22.65
C THR A 239 -2.06 5.65 21.53
N LEU A 240 -2.44 6.05 20.29
CA LEU A 240 -2.42 5.14 19.13
C LEU A 240 -1.01 4.66 18.82
N ILE A 241 0.00 5.54 18.90
CA ILE A 241 1.41 5.17 18.69
C ILE A 241 1.83 4.10 19.70
N GLU A 242 1.57 4.33 21.00
CA GLU A 242 1.94 3.41 22.06
C GLU A 242 1.28 2.04 21.86
N LEU A 243 -0.03 2.02 21.62
CA LEU A 243 -0.78 0.78 21.39
C LEU A 243 -0.32 0.06 20.11
N SER A 244 -0.05 0.81 19.05
CA SER A 244 0.44 0.24 17.79
C SER A 244 1.80 -0.44 17.99
N ASN A 245 2.76 0.26 18.61
CA ASN A 245 4.08 -0.29 18.88
C ASN A 245 4.01 -1.56 19.73
N LEU A 246 3.14 -1.61 20.74
CA LEU A 246 2.95 -2.79 21.58
C LEU A 246 2.26 -3.95 20.88
N SER A 247 1.41 -3.67 19.88
CA SER A 247 0.53 -4.68 19.27
C SER A 247 1.07 -5.30 17.99
N ILE A 248 1.98 -4.62 17.25
CA ILE A 248 2.39 -5.04 15.91
C ILE A 248 3.90 -5.21 15.74
N ILE A 249 4.70 -5.03 16.79
CA ILE A 249 6.16 -5.11 16.70
C ILE A 249 6.66 -6.46 16.17
N ASP A 250 5.96 -7.55 16.47
CA ASP A 250 6.30 -8.91 16.04
C ASP A 250 5.76 -9.25 14.62
N ASN A 251 5.08 -8.33 13.98
CA ASN A 251 4.57 -8.57 12.62
C ASN A 251 5.70 -8.58 11.61
N TRP A 252 5.65 -9.53 10.66
CA TRP A 252 6.59 -9.54 9.55
C TRP A 252 6.57 -8.21 8.79
N GLY A 253 7.76 -7.70 8.46
CA GLY A 253 7.91 -6.42 7.74
C GLY A 253 7.68 -5.18 8.61
N PHE A 254 7.46 -5.33 9.91
CA PHE A 254 7.48 -4.18 10.82
C PHE A 254 8.86 -3.51 10.77
N SER A 255 8.87 -2.20 10.71
CA SER A 255 10.04 -1.37 10.96
C SER A 255 9.65 -0.24 11.92
N PRO A 256 10.57 0.21 12.78
CA PRO A 256 10.32 1.37 13.62
C PRO A 256 9.96 2.60 12.77
N VAL A 257 8.97 3.35 13.19
CA VAL A 257 8.60 4.65 12.61
C VAL A 257 8.99 5.75 13.57
N THR A 258 9.46 6.87 13.07
CA THR A 258 9.83 8.02 13.89
C THR A 258 8.58 8.77 14.36
N GLU A 259 8.69 9.49 15.45
CA GLU A 259 7.63 10.37 15.93
C GLU A 259 7.21 11.40 14.88
N ALA A 260 8.18 11.92 14.11
CA ALA A 260 7.93 12.85 13.02
C ALA A 260 7.05 12.26 11.92
N GLU A 261 7.28 11.00 11.54
CA GLU A 261 6.45 10.29 10.55
C GLU A 261 5.02 10.09 11.06
N VAL A 262 4.87 9.65 12.30
CA VAL A 262 3.53 9.43 12.86
C VAL A 262 2.75 10.74 12.98
N ARG A 263 3.41 11.82 13.43
CA ARG A 263 2.80 13.16 13.50
C ARG A 263 2.43 13.69 12.11
N ALA A 264 3.27 13.45 11.09
CA ALA A 264 2.97 13.82 9.71
C ALA A 264 1.73 13.06 9.19
N MET A 265 1.70 11.74 9.36
CA MET A 265 0.56 10.90 8.98
C MET A 265 -0.72 11.31 9.71
N ALA A 266 -0.66 11.51 11.02
CA ALA A 266 -1.82 11.93 11.81
C ALA A 266 -2.38 13.28 11.34
N ARG A 267 -1.51 14.26 11.07
CA ARG A 267 -1.91 15.56 10.53
C ARG A 267 -2.61 15.43 9.18
N ASP A 268 -2.07 14.61 8.27
CA ASP A 268 -2.60 14.41 6.93
C ASP A 268 -3.93 13.62 6.95
N MET A 269 -4.10 12.73 7.93
CA MET A 269 -5.33 11.95 8.12
C MET A 269 -6.43 12.71 8.85
N LYS A 270 -6.11 13.70 9.69
CA LYS A 270 -7.07 14.46 10.50
C LYS A 270 -8.31 14.96 9.73
N PRO A 271 -8.18 15.48 8.49
CA PRO A 271 -9.34 15.96 7.72
C PRO A 271 -10.29 14.86 7.25
N VAL A 272 -9.82 13.61 7.16
CA VAL A 272 -10.62 12.49 6.64
C VAL A 272 -11.10 11.54 7.74
N ILE A 273 -10.52 11.60 8.94
CA ILE A 273 -10.94 10.78 10.09
C ILE A 273 -12.39 11.08 10.46
N GLN A 274 -13.18 10.02 10.62
CA GLN A 274 -14.49 10.08 11.25
C GLN A 274 -14.38 9.46 12.65
N PRO A 275 -14.79 10.15 13.74
CA PRO A 275 -14.63 9.63 15.11
C PRO A 275 -15.22 8.23 15.31
N LYS A 276 -16.33 7.94 14.64
CA LYS A 276 -17.00 6.64 14.70
C LYS A 276 -16.17 5.47 14.11
N GLY A 277 -15.12 5.78 13.33
CA GLY A 277 -14.23 4.80 12.73
C GLY A 277 -12.92 4.60 13.49
N VAL A 278 -12.59 5.44 14.48
CA VAL A 278 -11.38 5.32 15.30
C VAL A 278 -11.79 5.03 16.74
N LEU A 279 -11.50 3.82 17.19
CA LEU A 279 -12.00 3.31 18.47
C LEU A 279 -10.84 2.89 19.37
N PHE A 280 -11.03 3.09 20.67
CA PHE A 280 -10.16 2.58 21.75
C PHE A 280 -10.93 1.60 22.62
N ALA A 281 -10.31 0.48 22.93
CA ALA A 281 -10.74 -0.40 24.03
C ALA A 281 -9.99 -0.02 25.31
N GLU A 282 -10.72 0.16 26.39
CA GLU A 282 -10.20 0.55 27.70
C GLU A 282 -10.59 -0.51 28.75
N ASP A 283 -9.68 -0.81 29.66
CA ASP A 283 -9.96 -1.68 30.81
C ASP A 283 -10.79 -0.97 31.89
N ARG A 284 -10.98 -1.63 33.06
CA ARG A 284 -11.78 -1.09 34.16
C ARG A 284 -11.25 0.22 34.71
N ASP A 285 -9.94 0.42 34.67
CA ASP A 285 -9.26 1.59 35.19
C ASP A 285 -9.15 2.72 34.17
N GLY A 286 -9.69 2.51 32.97
CA GLY A 286 -9.64 3.46 31.87
C GLY A 286 -8.33 3.47 31.09
N ARG A 287 -7.46 2.47 31.29
CA ARG A 287 -6.22 2.32 30.53
C ARG A 287 -6.54 1.81 29.13
N PRO A 288 -6.04 2.46 28.07
CA PRO A 288 -6.16 1.95 26.70
C PRO A 288 -5.40 0.63 26.53
N ILE A 289 -6.07 -0.39 26.01
CA ILE A 289 -5.54 -1.75 25.82
C ILE A 289 -5.69 -2.28 24.39
N GLY A 290 -6.37 -1.53 23.55
CA GLY A 290 -6.55 -1.88 22.15
C GLY A 290 -7.14 -0.74 21.35
N PHE A 291 -7.06 -0.84 20.06
CA PHE A 291 -7.56 0.18 19.13
C PHE A 291 -8.02 -0.42 17.80
N ALA A 292 -8.80 0.35 17.07
CA ALA A 292 -9.06 0.12 15.64
C ALA A 292 -9.17 1.44 14.89
N ILE A 293 -8.72 1.42 13.64
CA ILE A 293 -8.80 2.54 12.72
C ILE A 293 -9.50 2.07 11.44
N ALA A 294 -10.75 2.49 11.26
CA ALA A 294 -11.50 2.33 10.01
C ALA A 294 -11.61 3.69 9.31
N LEU A 295 -10.88 3.82 8.21
CA LEU A 295 -10.84 5.05 7.41
C LEU A 295 -11.95 5.06 6.37
N PRO A 296 -12.68 6.18 6.18
CA PRO A 296 -13.61 6.29 5.07
C PRO A 296 -12.87 6.25 3.74
N ASP A 297 -13.40 5.50 2.77
CA ASP A 297 -12.77 5.34 1.46
C ASP A 297 -13.04 6.56 0.58
N VAL A 298 -12.17 7.56 0.71
CA VAL A 298 -12.23 8.78 -0.08
C VAL A 298 -11.92 8.55 -1.58
N ASN A 299 -11.37 7.42 -1.97
CA ASN A 299 -11.07 7.08 -3.35
C ASN A 299 -12.32 7.13 -4.24
N SER A 300 -13.48 6.76 -3.68
CA SER A 300 -14.78 6.87 -4.37
C SER A 300 -15.15 8.33 -4.74
N LEU A 301 -14.67 9.30 -3.96
CA LEU A 301 -14.85 10.73 -4.22
C LEU A 301 -13.77 11.30 -5.14
N LEU A 302 -12.55 10.75 -5.11
CA LEU A 302 -11.42 11.20 -5.91
C LEU A 302 -11.48 10.68 -7.34
N LYS A 303 -12.16 9.56 -7.57
CA LYS A 303 -12.34 8.99 -8.90
C LYS A 303 -12.99 10.01 -9.86
N GLY A 304 -12.36 10.22 -11.01
CA GLY A 304 -12.80 11.18 -12.02
C GLY A 304 -12.31 12.63 -11.79
N LEU A 305 -11.48 12.90 -10.77
CA LEU A 305 -10.85 14.20 -10.54
C LEU A 305 -9.46 14.34 -11.18
N ASP A 306 -8.95 13.30 -11.82
CA ASP A 306 -7.59 13.24 -12.41
C ASP A 306 -6.50 13.73 -11.42
N GLY A 307 -6.67 13.40 -10.13
CA GLY A 307 -5.78 13.80 -9.06
C GLY A 307 -5.80 15.30 -8.71
N ARG A 308 -6.79 16.07 -9.20
CA ARG A 308 -6.89 17.51 -8.99
C ARG A 308 -8.02 17.86 -8.04
N LEU A 309 -7.65 18.33 -6.84
CA LEU A 309 -8.65 18.70 -5.83
C LEU A 309 -9.32 20.05 -6.12
N PHE A 310 -8.58 21.02 -6.67
CA PHE A 310 -9.09 22.36 -6.94
C PHE A 310 -9.41 22.57 -8.43
N PRO A 311 -10.44 23.39 -8.76
CA PRO A 311 -11.31 24.13 -7.84
C PRO A 311 -12.52 23.34 -7.32
N LEU A 312 -13.04 22.34 -8.07
CA LEU A 312 -14.34 21.71 -7.76
C LEU A 312 -14.24 20.43 -6.91
N GLY A 313 -13.11 19.73 -6.96
CA GLY A 313 -12.90 18.47 -6.23
C GLY A 313 -13.00 18.65 -4.72
N PHE A 314 -12.54 19.78 -4.18
CA PHE A 314 -12.66 20.10 -2.76
C PHE A 314 -14.12 20.15 -2.28
N LEU A 315 -15.02 20.76 -3.05
CA LEU A 315 -16.45 20.79 -2.72
C LEU A 315 -17.07 19.39 -2.76
N ARG A 316 -16.65 18.55 -3.72
CA ARG A 316 -17.08 17.16 -3.80
C ARG A 316 -16.63 16.37 -2.57
N LEU A 317 -15.38 16.57 -2.13
CA LEU A 317 -14.84 15.93 -0.93
C LEU A 317 -15.62 16.39 0.33
N LEU A 318 -15.77 17.68 0.56
CA LEU A 318 -16.47 18.22 1.73
C LEU A 318 -17.92 17.70 1.85
N ARG A 319 -18.66 17.65 0.73
CA ARG A 319 -20.05 17.20 0.73
C ARG A 319 -20.19 15.68 0.77
N GLY A 320 -19.20 14.96 0.21
CA GLY A 320 -19.22 13.51 0.09
C GLY A 320 -18.75 12.80 1.35
N LEU A 321 -17.71 13.32 2.01
CA LEU A 321 -17.06 12.66 3.15
C LEU A 321 -18.04 12.22 4.27
N PRO A 322 -19.02 13.03 4.72
CA PRO A 322 -19.98 12.59 5.75
C PRO A 322 -20.94 11.48 5.29
N ARG A 323 -21.05 11.27 3.97
CA ARG A 323 -21.99 10.32 3.35
C ARG A 323 -21.32 9.01 2.94
N LEU A 324 -19.99 8.90 3.11
CA LEU A 324 -19.26 7.69 2.78
C LEU A 324 -19.71 6.54 3.69
N GLN A 325 -19.97 5.40 3.06
CA GLN A 325 -20.37 4.15 3.70
C GLN A 325 -19.41 3.00 3.33
N ARG A 326 -18.34 3.35 2.63
CA ARG A 326 -17.24 2.44 2.30
C ARG A 326 -16.04 2.81 3.15
N TYR A 327 -15.45 1.80 3.81
CA TYR A 327 -14.38 1.99 4.78
C TYR A 327 -13.25 0.99 4.51
N ARG A 328 -12.04 1.39 4.91
CA ARG A 328 -10.90 0.49 5.09
C ARG A 328 -10.66 0.29 6.57
N LEU A 329 -10.75 -0.95 7.07
CA LEU A 329 -10.19 -1.29 8.39
C LEU A 329 -8.67 -1.33 8.23
N PHE A 330 -8.04 -0.19 8.51
CA PHE A 330 -6.64 0.10 8.26
C PHE A 330 -5.71 -0.55 9.29
N ALA A 331 -6.10 -0.50 10.57
CA ALA A 331 -5.34 -1.07 11.67
C ALA A 331 -6.28 -1.54 12.77
N LEU A 332 -5.88 -2.60 13.45
CA LEU A 332 -6.50 -3.09 14.66
C LEU A 332 -5.42 -3.78 15.49
N GLY A 333 -5.36 -3.46 16.78
CA GLY A 333 -4.43 -4.07 17.71
C GLY A 333 -5.00 -4.15 19.11
N VAL A 334 -4.56 -5.18 19.83
CA VAL A 334 -4.78 -5.37 21.26
C VAL A 334 -3.43 -5.70 21.88
N ILE A 335 -3.10 -5.08 23.01
CA ILE A 335 -1.80 -5.33 23.65
C ILE A 335 -1.65 -6.79 24.08
N PRO A 336 -0.41 -7.34 24.12
CA PRO A 336 -0.15 -8.77 24.37
C PRO A 336 -0.79 -9.30 25.67
N GLU A 337 -0.86 -8.49 26.72
CA GLU A 337 -1.48 -8.82 28.00
C GLU A 337 -2.94 -9.28 27.89
N TYR A 338 -3.64 -8.82 26.84
CA TYR A 338 -5.05 -9.14 26.57
C TYR A 338 -5.25 -10.12 25.39
N HIS A 339 -4.17 -10.67 24.82
CA HIS A 339 -4.28 -11.70 23.79
C HIS A 339 -5.01 -12.94 24.35
N GLY A 340 -5.81 -13.60 23.52
CA GLY A 340 -6.59 -14.77 23.90
C GLY A 340 -7.81 -14.51 24.80
N LYS A 341 -8.05 -13.24 25.21
CA LYS A 341 -9.22 -12.85 26.00
C LYS A 341 -10.42 -12.39 25.17
N ALA A 342 -10.32 -12.48 23.86
CA ALA A 342 -11.34 -12.06 22.88
C ALA A 342 -11.75 -10.57 22.99
N VAL A 343 -10.85 -9.70 23.45
CA VAL A 343 -11.08 -8.24 23.54
C VAL A 343 -11.27 -7.62 22.16
N ASP A 344 -10.62 -8.18 21.13
CA ASP A 344 -10.80 -7.81 19.74
C ASP A 344 -12.25 -7.93 19.29
N SER A 345 -13.02 -8.88 19.80
CA SER A 345 -14.45 -9.05 19.48
C SER A 345 -15.29 -7.84 19.90
N LEU A 346 -14.95 -7.19 21.02
CA LEU A 346 -15.61 -5.95 21.46
C LEU A 346 -15.35 -4.80 20.49
N ILE A 347 -14.15 -4.71 19.94
CA ILE A 347 -13.79 -3.70 18.96
C ILE A 347 -14.54 -3.97 17.65
N TYR A 348 -14.64 -5.23 17.18
CA TYR A 348 -15.42 -5.59 15.98
C TYR A 348 -16.89 -5.23 16.14
N ARG A 349 -17.50 -5.53 17.30
CA ARG A 349 -18.88 -5.16 17.61
C ARG A 349 -19.07 -3.65 17.58
N ALA A 350 -18.20 -2.91 18.25
CA ALA A 350 -18.29 -1.46 18.32
C ALA A 350 -18.12 -0.80 16.93
N LEU A 351 -17.21 -1.32 16.09
CA LEU A 351 -17.11 -0.89 14.69
C LEU A 351 -18.40 -1.18 13.91
N TYR A 352 -18.94 -2.39 14.07
CA TYR A 352 -20.20 -2.75 13.44
C TYR A 352 -21.32 -1.78 13.85
N GLU A 353 -21.56 -1.59 15.15
CA GLU A 353 -22.61 -0.71 15.69
C GLU A 353 -22.42 0.75 15.24
N SER A 354 -21.17 1.23 15.13
CA SER A 354 -20.88 2.62 14.77
C SER A 354 -20.93 2.91 13.27
N LEU A 355 -20.63 1.92 12.42
CA LEU A 355 -20.52 2.10 10.97
C LEU A 355 -21.70 1.53 10.19
N TYR A 356 -22.50 0.63 10.81
CA TYR A 356 -23.55 -0.10 10.11
C TYR A 356 -24.63 0.83 9.53
N THR A 357 -24.92 0.60 8.28
CA THR A 357 -26.08 1.11 7.54
C THR A 357 -26.47 0.02 6.52
N SER A 358 -27.57 0.17 5.83
CA SER A 358 -27.97 -0.76 4.76
C SER A 358 -27.03 -0.80 3.55
N GLN A 359 -26.02 0.06 3.51
CA GLN A 359 -25.08 0.22 2.39
C GLN A 359 -23.61 0.20 2.84
N THR A 360 -23.33 -0.19 4.08
CA THR A 360 -21.96 -0.23 4.60
C THR A 360 -21.15 -1.34 3.91
N TRP A 361 -19.94 -0.97 3.50
CA TRP A 361 -18.94 -1.87 2.97
C TRP A 361 -17.61 -1.60 3.66
N VAL A 362 -16.98 -2.64 4.20
CA VAL A 362 -15.69 -2.53 4.93
C VAL A 362 -14.69 -3.51 4.35
N GLU A 363 -13.57 -3.00 3.85
CA GLU A 363 -12.41 -3.81 3.45
C GLU A 363 -11.46 -3.95 4.63
N ILE A 364 -11.12 -5.20 4.96
CA ILE A 364 -10.21 -5.58 6.04
C ILE A 364 -8.88 -5.90 5.38
N ASN A 365 -7.90 -5.01 5.49
CA ASN A 365 -6.58 -5.16 4.90
C ASN A 365 -5.51 -4.31 5.64
N TYR A 366 -4.28 -4.78 5.76
CA TYR A 366 -3.75 -6.06 5.29
C TYR A 366 -3.72 -7.07 6.43
N VAL A 367 -3.85 -8.34 6.09
CA VAL A 367 -3.64 -9.44 7.03
C VAL A 367 -2.53 -10.34 6.46
N LEU A 368 -1.45 -10.50 7.19
CA LEU A 368 -0.35 -11.39 6.83
C LEU A 368 -0.88 -12.82 6.65
N GLU A 369 -0.43 -13.53 5.62
CA GLU A 369 -0.90 -14.89 5.30
C GLU A 369 -0.69 -15.92 6.41
N ASP A 370 0.21 -15.65 7.33
CA ASP A 370 0.55 -16.48 8.49
C ASP A 370 -0.02 -15.95 9.82
N ASN A 371 -0.76 -14.85 9.82
CA ASN A 371 -1.47 -14.36 11.01
C ASN A 371 -2.78 -15.13 11.23
N TRP A 372 -2.63 -16.41 11.63
CA TRP A 372 -3.76 -17.31 11.84
C TRP A 372 -4.79 -16.83 12.87
N PRO A 373 -4.39 -16.19 14.01
CA PRO A 373 -5.37 -15.62 14.93
C PRO A 373 -6.32 -14.63 14.25
N MET A 374 -5.77 -13.67 13.50
CA MET A 374 -6.57 -12.68 12.77
C MET A 374 -7.40 -13.31 11.65
N ILE A 375 -6.81 -14.22 10.85
CA ILE A 375 -7.52 -14.93 9.78
C ILE A 375 -8.73 -15.69 10.33
N ASN A 376 -8.54 -16.38 11.46
CA ASN A 376 -9.63 -17.14 12.09
C ASN A 376 -10.72 -16.22 12.67
N ALA A 377 -10.36 -15.08 13.23
CA ALA A 377 -11.30 -14.08 13.71
C ALA A 377 -12.16 -13.53 12.54
N ILE A 378 -11.51 -13.14 11.44
CA ILE A 378 -12.17 -12.62 10.22
C ILE A 378 -13.13 -13.65 9.63
N LYS A 379 -12.72 -14.92 9.54
CA LYS A 379 -13.59 -16.01 9.08
C LYS A 379 -14.81 -16.23 10.01
N LYS A 380 -14.62 -16.14 11.32
CA LYS A 380 -15.71 -16.22 12.31
C LYS A 380 -16.68 -15.03 12.20
N LEU A 381 -16.20 -13.86 11.79
CA LEU A 381 -17.03 -12.70 11.49
C LEU A 381 -17.86 -12.90 10.21
N GLY A 382 -17.55 -13.87 9.36
CA GLY A 382 -18.26 -14.13 8.10
C GLY A 382 -17.80 -13.23 6.95
N ALA A 383 -16.61 -12.63 7.04
CA ALA A 383 -16.08 -11.83 5.95
C ALA A 383 -15.67 -12.69 4.74
N VAL A 384 -15.80 -12.13 3.55
CA VAL A 384 -15.55 -12.78 2.27
C VAL A 384 -14.16 -12.41 1.76
N PRO A 385 -13.35 -13.37 1.24
CA PRO A 385 -12.07 -13.05 0.58
C PRO A 385 -12.28 -12.09 -0.60
N LEU A 386 -11.44 -11.09 -0.71
CA LEU A 386 -11.54 -10.07 -1.76
C LEU A 386 -10.30 -10.00 -2.63
N ARG A 387 -9.14 -9.86 -2.01
CA ARG A 387 -7.90 -9.51 -2.72
C ARG A 387 -6.70 -10.14 -2.04
N ARG A 388 -5.66 -10.39 -2.84
CA ARG A 388 -4.35 -10.80 -2.36
C ARG A 388 -3.30 -9.86 -2.95
N TYR A 389 -2.40 -9.39 -2.10
CA TYR A 389 -1.20 -8.70 -2.53
C TYR A 389 0.01 -9.60 -2.29
N ARG A 390 1.07 -9.39 -3.06
CA ARG A 390 2.33 -10.14 -2.93
C ARG A 390 3.50 -9.19 -2.83
N ILE A 391 4.38 -9.47 -1.89
CA ILE A 391 5.71 -8.88 -1.80
C ILE A 391 6.70 -9.88 -2.37
N TYR A 392 7.59 -9.36 -3.20
CA TYR A 392 8.60 -10.13 -3.91
C TYR A 392 9.98 -9.82 -3.36
N GLU A 393 10.91 -10.78 -3.51
CA GLU A 393 12.30 -10.64 -3.12
C GLU A 393 13.21 -11.45 -4.04
N MET A 394 14.46 -10.99 -4.17
CA MET A 394 15.55 -11.76 -4.76
C MET A 394 16.87 -11.43 -4.09
N GLY A 395 17.79 -12.41 -4.05
CA GLY A 395 19.18 -12.16 -3.70
C GLY A 395 19.89 -11.39 -4.82
N ILE A 396 20.74 -10.44 -4.43
CA ILE A 396 21.47 -9.55 -5.36
C ILE A 396 22.97 -9.48 -5.02
N ALA A 397 23.44 -10.33 -4.13
CA ALA A 397 24.85 -10.41 -3.72
C ALA A 397 25.80 -10.75 -4.89
#